data_b72abd14b4bbfefc8f6e843ab17bceff
#
_entry.id   b72abd14b4bbfefc8f6e843ab17bceff
#
_cell.length_a   1.000
_cell.length_b   1.000
_cell.length_c   1.000
_cell.angle_alpha   90.00
_cell.angle_beta   90.00
_cell.angle_gamma   90.00
#
_symmetry.space_group_name_H-M   'P 1'
#
loop_
_entity.id
_entity.type
_entity.pdbx_description
1 polymer ?
#
loop_
_entity_poly.entity_id
_entity_poly.type
_entity_poly.pdbx_seq_one_letter_code
_entity_poly.pdbx_strand_id
1 'polypeptide(L)'
;VSNQRPDGSLMDDSEEVMQVLRGNEGWHTDSSYMPVSARASVLSAHLLPAVGGETEWADMRAAYDALNQRLKERIEGLSALHSLYYSQARVGHVGKPGTSYGFHGGDPPLRPLVKAHPVTGRRALYLGRHAYGIPELSEAESEALLDELVTFACQAPRTYLHPWQPGDVAIWDNRCVLHRARPYDHREPRFLLHTRIAGDPATESGTG
;
A
#
# COMPACT_ATOMS: atom_id res chain seq x y z
N VAL A 1 -3.01 4.70 13.22
CA VAL A 1 -1.59 4.48 12.96
C VAL A 1 -0.81 5.24 14.02
N SER A 2 -0.32 4.53 15.06
CA SER A 2 0.31 5.15 16.23
C SER A 2 1.41 4.26 16.78
N ASN A 3 2.51 4.84 17.22
CA ASN A 3 3.53 4.20 18.05
C ASN A 3 3.32 4.48 19.55
N GLN A 4 2.17 5.02 19.93
CA GLN A 4 1.82 5.38 21.30
C GLN A 4 0.64 4.51 21.78
N ARG A 5 0.71 4.04 23.02
CA ARG A 5 -0.38 3.34 23.72
C ARG A 5 -1.44 4.34 24.23
N PRO A 6 -2.63 3.87 24.61
CA PRO A 6 -3.68 4.75 25.16
C PRO A 6 -3.29 5.53 26.41
N ASP A 7 -2.33 5.05 27.20
CA ASP A 7 -1.81 5.73 28.40
C ASP A 7 -0.73 6.78 28.05
N GLY A 8 -0.41 6.96 26.79
CA GLY A 8 0.59 7.90 26.32
C GLY A 8 2.02 7.37 26.27
N SER A 9 2.29 6.16 26.75
CA SER A 9 3.63 5.54 26.65
C SER A 9 3.92 5.09 25.22
N LEU A 10 5.19 5.10 24.83
CA LEU A 10 5.62 4.60 23.53
C LEU A 10 5.67 3.08 23.52
N MET A 11 5.36 2.52 22.35
CA MET A 11 5.50 1.08 22.08
C MET A 11 6.98 0.74 21.89
N ASP A 12 7.34 -0.48 22.31
CA ASP A 12 8.68 -1.02 22.04
C ASP A 12 8.78 -1.49 20.60
N ASP A 13 9.96 -1.35 20.00
CA ASP A 13 10.25 -1.75 18.62
C ASP A 13 9.99 -3.25 18.33
N SER A 14 10.01 -4.09 19.35
CA SER A 14 9.72 -5.52 19.25
C SER A 14 8.22 -5.84 19.21
N GLU A 15 7.34 -4.89 19.51
CA GLU A 15 5.90 -5.12 19.51
C GLU A 15 5.36 -5.33 18.10
N GLU A 16 4.38 -6.22 17.96
CA GLU A 16 3.77 -6.58 16.66
C GLU A 16 3.25 -5.35 15.90
N VAL A 17 2.63 -4.40 16.61
CA VAL A 17 2.13 -3.15 16.03
C VAL A 17 3.26 -2.35 15.38
N MET A 18 4.44 -2.27 16.03
CA MET A 18 5.60 -1.55 15.49
C MET A 18 6.17 -2.22 14.25
N GLN A 19 6.17 -3.57 14.21
CA GLN A 19 6.58 -4.32 13.03
C GLN A 19 5.63 -4.08 11.84
N VAL A 20 4.31 -4.03 12.11
CA VAL A 20 3.32 -3.66 11.09
C VAL A 20 3.52 -2.23 10.59
N LEU A 21 3.81 -1.29 11.50
CA LEU A 21 4.05 0.12 11.14
C LEU A 21 5.28 0.30 10.24
N ARG A 22 6.37 -0.41 10.52
CA ARG A 22 7.56 -0.43 9.64
C ARG A 22 7.22 -0.93 8.24
N GLY A 23 6.30 -1.87 8.13
CA GLY A 23 5.80 -2.30 6.83
C GLY A 23 5.18 -1.17 6.01
N ASN A 24 4.61 -0.15 6.64
CA ASN A 24 4.00 0.99 5.93
C ASN A 24 5.04 1.94 5.29
N GLU A 25 6.33 1.74 5.52
CA GLU A 25 7.40 2.45 4.81
C GLU A 25 7.60 1.94 3.37
N GLY A 26 7.11 0.74 3.06
CA GLY A 26 7.06 0.23 1.68
C GLY A 26 5.86 0.77 0.91
N TRP A 27 6.05 1.05 -0.39
CA TRP A 27 4.98 1.52 -1.27
C TRP A 27 3.82 0.52 -1.36
N HIS A 28 2.60 0.94 -1.03
CA HIS A 28 1.41 0.09 -1.02
C HIS A 28 0.13 0.86 -1.33
N THR A 29 -0.92 0.12 -1.63
CA THR A 29 -2.30 0.59 -1.56
C THR A 29 -3.02 -0.18 -0.45
N ASP A 30 -3.94 0.47 0.24
CA ASP A 30 -4.64 -0.14 1.36
C ASP A 30 -5.57 -1.28 0.93
N SER A 31 -5.58 -2.34 1.74
CA SER A 31 -6.54 -3.44 1.64
C SER A 31 -6.53 -4.20 0.31
N SER A 32 -5.51 -4.06 -0.53
CA SER A 32 -5.42 -4.82 -1.77
C SER A 32 -5.39 -6.34 -1.55
N TYR A 33 -4.97 -6.78 -0.37
CA TYR A 33 -4.93 -8.15 0.10
C TYR A 33 -6.28 -8.67 0.66
N MET A 34 -7.29 -7.80 0.80
CA MET A 34 -8.63 -8.21 1.25
C MET A 34 -9.46 -8.72 0.07
N PRO A 35 -10.47 -9.59 0.29
CA PRO A 35 -11.37 -10.03 -0.78
C PRO A 35 -11.97 -8.87 -1.59
N VAL A 36 -12.39 -7.81 -0.90
CA VAL A 36 -12.80 -6.52 -1.50
C VAL A 36 -11.83 -5.45 -1.01
N SER A 37 -11.10 -4.80 -1.92
CA SER A 37 -10.14 -3.76 -1.55
C SER A 37 -10.84 -2.46 -1.14
N ALA A 38 -10.17 -1.64 -0.32
CA ALA A 38 -10.70 -0.33 0.06
C ALA A 38 -10.70 0.63 -1.14
N ARG A 39 -11.82 1.36 -1.32
CA ARG A 39 -11.93 2.39 -2.36
C ARG A 39 -11.05 3.60 -2.07
N ALA A 40 -11.06 4.06 -0.83
CA ALA A 40 -10.31 5.23 -0.41
C ALA A 40 -9.86 5.07 1.04
N SER A 41 -8.91 5.90 1.44
CA SER A 41 -8.46 5.99 2.82
C SER A 41 -8.37 7.43 3.27
N VAL A 42 -8.46 7.63 4.57
CA VAL A 42 -8.38 8.94 5.23
C VAL A 42 -7.36 8.85 6.36
N LEU A 43 -6.44 9.79 6.43
CA LEU A 43 -5.57 10.02 7.58
C LEU A 43 -5.85 11.40 8.17
N SER A 44 -5.91 11.47 9.51
CA SER A 44 -6.00 12.71 10.26
C SER A 44 -4.83 12.79 11.25
N ALA A 45 -4.02 13.85 11.18
CA ALA A 45 -2.81 14.03 11.97
C ALA A 45 -3.11 14.67 13.34
N HIS A 46 -2.65 14.04 14.43
CA HIS A 46 -2.86 14.48 15.80
C HIS A 46 -1.54 14.75 16.52
N LEU A 47 -0.60 13.81 16.50
CA LEU A 47 0.75 13.96 17.05
C LEU A 47 1.77 13.63 15.96
N LEU A 48 2.81 14.42 15.88
CA LEU A 48 3.81 14.32 14.82
C LEU A 48 5.23 14.41 15.42
N PRO A 49 6.19 13.64 14.90
CA PRO A 49 7.58 13.78 15.25
C PRO A 49 8.13 15.12 14.73
N ALA A 50 9.21 15.60 15.33
CA ALA A 50 9.85 16.83 14.90
C ALA A 50 10.42 16.76 13.47
N VAL A 51 10.87 15.56 13.04
CA VAL A 51 11.44 15.31 11.72
C VAL A 51 10.99 13.96 11.21
N GLY A 52 10.65 13.88 9.93
CA GLY A 52 10.22 12.64 9.29
C GLY A 52 8.74 12.34 9.51
N GLY A 53 8.34 11.11 9.18
CA GLY A 53 6.96 10.66 9.36
C GLY A 53 5.95 11.25 8.37
N GLU A 54 6.42 11.93 7.33
CA GLU A 54 5.59 12.38 6.21
C GLU A 54 4.90 11.20 5.54
N THR A 55 3.84 11.47 4.80
CA THR A 55 3.26 10.49 3.88
C THR A 55 3.58 10.89 2.44
N GLU A 56 4.02 9.92 1.68
CA GLU A 56 4.32 10.10 0.27
C GLU A 56 3.34 9.30 -0.59
N TRP A 57 2.78 9.92 -1.62
CA TRP A 57 1.89 9.30 -2.59
C TRP A 57 2.52 9.26 -3.97
N ALA A 58 2.17 8.22 -4.77
CA ALA A 58 2.57 8.08 -6.16
C ALA A 58 1.33 7.88 -7.04
N ASP A 59 1.18 8.68 -8.11
CA ASP A 59 0.06 8.59 -9.05
C ASP A 59 0.28 7.44 -10.04
N MET A 60 -0.45 6.37 -9.86
CA MET A 60 -0.37 5.16 -10.68
C MET A 60 -0.96 5.33 -12.08
N ARG A 61 -1.80 6.34 -12.30
CA ARG A 61 -2.32 6.71 -13.63
C ARG A 61 -1.22 7.38 -14.44
N ALA A 62 -0.54 8.36 -13.83
CA ALA A 62 0.62 9.02 -14.46
C ALA A 62 1.76 8.03 -14.69
N ALA A 63 1.94 7.06 -13.77
CA ALA A 63 2.92 6.00 -13.95
C ALA A 63 2.58 5.12 -15.15
N TYR A 64 1.34 4.65 -15.29
CA TYR A 64 0.90 3.87 -16.45
C TYR A 64 1.05 4.67 -17.77
N ASP A 65 0.61 5.92 -17.77
CA ASP A 65 0.70 6.78 -18.98
C ASP A 65 2.15 6.92 -19.45
N ALA A 66 3.11 7.03 -18.51
CA ALA A 66 4.54 7.22 -18.79
C ALA A 66 5.30 5.94 -19.17
N LEU A 67 4.71 4.75 -19.01
CA LEU A 67 5.34 3.50 -19.45
C LEU A 67 5.55 3.53 -20.98
N ASN A 68 6.67 2.97 -21.42
CA ASN A 68 6.88 2.72 -22.83
C ASN A 68 5.93 1.63 -23.36
N GLN A 69 5.69 1.61 -24.66
CA GLN A 69 4.73 0.70 -25.28
C GLN A 69 5.06 -0.78 -25.04
N ARG A 70 6.33 -1.15 -25.10
CA ARG A 70 6.79 -2.53 -24.86
C ARG A 70 6.42 -3.02 -23.45
N LEU A 71 6.58 -2.16 -22.43
CA LEU A 71 6.24 -2.54 -21.06
C LEU A 71 4.74 -2.58 -20.85
N LYS A 72 3.96 -1.67 -21.47
CA LYS A 72 2.49 -1.74 -21.47
C LYS A 72 1.99 -3.07 -22.06
N GLU A 73 2.52 -3.48 -23.20
CA GLU A 73 2.18 -4.76 -23.85
C GLU A 73 2.59 -5.96 -22.99
N ARG A 74 3.75 -5.89 -22.34
CA ARG A 74 4.23 -6.97 -21.46
C ARG A 74 3.33 -7.21 -20.27
N ILE A 75 2.73 -6.16 -19.70
CA ILE A 75 1.90 -6.27 -18.48
C ILE A 75 0.40 -6.35 -18.77
N GLU A 76 -0.02 -6.20 -20.02
CA GLU A 76 -1.42 -6.29 -20.40
C GLU A 76 -1.96 -7.68 -20.10
N GLY A 77 -3.06 -7.76 -19.36
CA GLY A 77 -3.69 -9.01 -18.95
C GLY A 77 -3.02 -9.74 -17.78
N LEU A 78 -1.81 -9.35 -17.36
CA LEU A 78 -1.17 -9.97 -16.20
C LEU A 78 -1.85 -9.55 -14.91
N SER A 79 -1.87 -10.50 -13.96
CA SER A 79 -2.38 -10.31 -12.60
C SER A 79 -1.37 -10.82 -11.58
N ALA A 80 -1.36 -10.25 -10.38
CA ALA A 80 -0.54 -10.70 -9.27
C ALA A 80 -1.41 -11.05 -8.05
N LEU A 81 -0.95 -11.98 -7.24
CA LEU A 81 -1.52 -12.26 -5.93
C LEU A 81 -1.19 -11.11 -4.97
N HIS A 82 -2.10 -10.78 -4.06
CA HIS A 82 -1.87 -9.77 -3.04
C HIS A 82 -2.01 -10.37 -1.64
N SER A 83 -0.98 -10.23 -0.79
CA SER A 83 -0.98 -10.79 0.56
C SER A 83 -0.30 -9.86 1.57
N LEU A 84 -0.95 -9.67 2.71
CA LEU A 84 -0.34 -9.01 3.86
C LEU A 84 0.71 -9.95 4.49
N TYR A 85 0.47 -11.26 4.54
CA TYR A 85 1.43 -12.23 5.05
C TYR A 85 2.76 -12.18 4.29
N TYR A 86 2.69 -12.22 2.95
CA TYR A 86 3.87 -12.10 2.10
C TYR A 86 4.68 -10.84 2.40
N SER A 87 4.02 -9.70 2.38
CA SER A 87 4.69 -8.41 2.53
C SER A 87 5.22 -8.16 3.94
N GLN A 88 4.60 -8.72 4.98
CA GLN A 88 5.08 -8.64 6.35
C GLN A 88 6.24 -9.61 6.60
N ALA A 89 6.21 -10.80 6.00
CA ALA A 89 7.33 -11.74 6.07
C ALA A 89 8.64 -11.13 5.50
N ARG A 90 8.55 -10.32 4.46
CA ARG A 90 9.71 -9.62 3.86
C ARG A 90 10.35 -8.57 4.79
N VAL A 91 9.64 -8.12 5.82
CA VAL A 91 10.18 -7.22 6.86
C VAL A 91 10.37 -7.93 8.20
N GLY A 92 10.38 -9.27 8.18
CA GLY A 92 10.68 -10.11 9.35
C GLY A 92 9.51 -10.34 10.30
N HIS A 93 8.28 -9.94 9.91
CA HIS A 93 7.09 -10.14 10.74
C HIS A 93 6.23 -11.30 10.22
N VAL A 94 6.02 -12.31 11.07
CA VAL A 94 5.17 -13.47 10.78
C VAL A 94 3.79 -13.26 11.41
N GLY A 95 2.85 -12.71 10.64
CA GLY A 95 1.46 -12.51 11.08
C GLY A 95 0.71 -13.83 11.26
N LYS A 96 -0.31 -13.82 12.14
CA LYS A 96 -1.20 -14.95 12.36
C LYS A 96 -2.64 -14.55 12.02
N PRO A 97 -3.49 -15.50 11.55
CA PRO A 97 -4.90 -15.21 11.28
C PRO A 97 -5.60 -14.60 12.50
N GLY A 98 -6.31 -13.48 12.27
CA GLY A 98 -7.10 -12.81 13.31
C GLY A 98 -6.34 -11.92 14.29
N THR A 99 -5.01 -11.79 14.18
CA THR A 99 -4.23 -10.92 15.09
C THR A 99 -4.39 -9.44 14.77
N SER A 100 -4.55 -9.10 13.51
CA SER A 100 -4.85 -7.73 13.08
C SER A 100 -5.58 -7.71 11.74
N TYR A 101 -6.04 -6.53 11.35
CA TYR A 101 -6.70 -6.31 10.06
C TYR A 101 -5.79 -6.75 8.90
N GLY A 102 -6.34 -7.58 8.01
CA GLY A 102 -5.65 -8.12 6.84
C GLY A 102 -5.02 -9.50 7.03
N PHE A 103 -4.86 -9.98 8.27
CA PHE A 103 -4.49 -11.37 8.54
C PHE A 103 -5.73 -12.26 8.63
N HIS A 104 -6.32 -12.58 7.46
CA HIS A 104 -7.48 -13.46 7.33
C HIS A 104 -7.09 -14.84 6.80
N GLY A 105 -7.97 -15.84 7.01
CA GLY A 105 -7.72 -17.23 6.59
C GLY A 105 -8.13 -17.56 5.14
N GLY A 106 -8.51 -16.55 4.34
CA GLY A 106 -8.87 -16.75 2.94
C GLY A 106 -7.66 -16.72 2.00
N ASP A 107 -7.84 -17.22 0.79
CA ASP A 107 -6.82 -17.17 -0.24
C ASP A 107 -6.47 -15.73 -0.63
N PRO A 108 -5.20 -15.47 -0.99
CA PRO A 108 -4.79 -14.17 -1.50
C PRO A 108 -5.54 -13.82 -2.79
N PRO A 109 -6.21 -12.66 -2.87
CA PRO A 109 -6.91 -12.26 -4.09
C PRO A 109 -5.91 -12.03 -5.23
N LEU A 110 -6.28 -12.48 -6.43
CA LEU A 110 -5.58 -12.17 -7.67
C LEU A 110 -6.08 -10.82 -8.20
N ARG A 111 -5.17 -9.92 -8.57
CA ARG A 111 -5.49 -8.56 -9.02
C ARG A 111 -4.75 -8.18 -10.28
N PRO A 112 -5.42 -7.58 -11.28
CA PRO A 112 -4.76 -7.17 -12.51
C PRO A 112 -3.70 -6.11 -12.22
N LEU A 113 -2.53 -6.21 -12.89
CA LEU A 113 -1.47 -5.20 -12.79
C LEU A 113 -1.90 -3.84 -13.35
N VAL A 114 -2.87 -3.84 -14.26
CA VAL A 114 -3.46 -2.64 -14.87
C VAL A 114 -4.96 -2.65 -14.64
N LYS A 115 -5.46 -1.69 -13.86
CA LYS A 115 -6.91 -1.49 -13.63
C LYS A 115 -7.41 -0.26 -14.38
N ALA A 116 -8.59 -0.37 -15.00
CA ALA A 116 -9.35 0.81 -15.40
C ALA A 116 -10.07 1.37 -14.17
N HIS A 117 -9.88 2.64 -13.88
CA HIS A 117 -10.56 3.30 -12.77
C HIS A 117 -12.08 3.36 -13.05
N PRO A 118 -12.94 2.82 -12.16
CA PRO A 118 -14.35 2.57 -12.49
C PRO A 118 -15.19 3.85 -12.77
N VAL A 119 -14.72 5.01 -12.31
CA VAL A 119 -15.42 6.28 -12.53
C VAL A 119 -14.89 7.03 -13.74
N THR A 120 -13.56 7.01 -13.96
CA THR A 120 -12.91 7.85 -14.99
C THR A 120 -12.48 7.07 -16.22
N GLY A 121 -12.47 5.74 -16.17
CA GLY A 121 -11.94 4.88 -17.23
C GLY A 121 -10.43 4.94 -17.42
N ARG A 122 -9.70 5.83 -16.72
CA ARG A 122 -8.24 5.92 -16.85
C ARG A 122 -7.57 4.65 -16.33
N ARG A 123 -6.59 4.17 -17.07
CA ARG A 123 -5.75 3.06 -16.64
C ARG A 123 -4.79 3.49 -15.55
N ALA A 124 -4.57 2.64 -14.56
CA ALA A 124 -3.63 2.82 -13.48
C ALA A 124 -2.90 1.50 -13.18
N LEU A 125 -1.64 1.57 -12.79
CA LEU A 125 -0.95 0.42 -12.24
C LEU A 125 -1.57 0.06 -10.88
N TYR A 126 -1.74 -1.25 -10.63
CA TYR A 126 -2.26 -1.75 -9.37
C TYR A 126 -1.34 -2.83 -8.81
N LEU A 127 -0.41 -2.41 -7.97
CA LEU A 127 0.72 -3.20 -7.47
C LEU A 127 1.21 -2.64 -6.12
N GLY A 128 2.43 -2.89 -5.74
CA GLY A 128 3.04 -2.43 -4.49
C GLY A 128 3.54 -3.60 -3.65
N ARG A 129 3.97 -3.34 -2.42
CA ARG A 129 4.63 -4.35 -1.57
C ARG A 129 3.80 -5.60 -1.26
N HIS A 130 2.48 -5.54 -1.41
CA HIS A 130 1.59 -6.68 -1.17
C HIS A 130 1.47 -7.61 -2.38
N ALA A 131 1.86 -7.14 -3.58
CA ALA A 131 1.79 -7.90 -4.82
C ALA A 131 2.96 -8.89 -4.94
N TYR A 132 2.67 -10.11 -5.39
CA TYR A 132 3.65 -11.17 -5.64
C TYR A 132 3.06 -12.22 -6.58
N GLY A 133 3.89 -13.12 -7.09
CA GLY A 133 3.46 -14.32 -7.79
C GLY A 133 2.50 -14.03 -8.95
N ILE A 134 3.02 -13.64 -10.10
CA ILE A 134 2.27 -13.53 -11.36
C ILE A 134 2.14 -14.94 -11.92
N PRO A 135 0.91 -15.51 -12.09
CA PRO A 135 0.75 -16.92 -12.44
C PRO A 135 1.44 -17.36 -13.73
N GLU A 136 1.59 -16.45 -14.70
CA GLU A 136 2.21 -16.71 -16.01
C GLU A 136 3.75 -16.64 -15.99
N LEU A 137 4.35 -16.27 -14.87
CA LEU A 137 5.80 -16.06 -14.73
C LEU A 137 6.37 -16.92 -13.60
N SER A 138 7.67 -17.20 -13.67
CA SER A 138 8.38 -17.76 -12.51
C SER A 138 8.41 -16.75 -11.34
N GLU A 139 8.71 -17.23 -10.14
CA GLU A 139 8.83 -16.38 -8.94
C GLU A 139 9.84 -15.24 -9.15
N ALA A 140 11.03 -15.57 -9.67
CA ALA A 140 12.08 -14.59 -9.93
C ALA A 140 11.69 -13.55 -10.99
N GLU A 141 11.01 -13.97 -12.06
CA GLU A 141 10.51 -13.04 -13.08
C GLU A 141 9.39 -12.16 -12.56
N SER A 142 8.49 -12.72 -11.74
CA SER A 142 7.42 -11.97 -11.07
C SER A 142 7.98 -10.89 -10.16
N GLU A 143 8.95 -11.26 -9.31
CA GLU A 143 9.59 -10.32 -8.39
C GLU A 143 10.32 -9.21 -9.16
N ALA A 144 11.12 -9.57 -10.16
CA ALA A 144 11.85 -8.60 -10.96
C ALA A 144 10.93 -7.62 -11.69
N LEU A 145 9.81 -8.11 -12.26
CA LEU A 145 8.84 -7.25 -12.95
C LEU A 145 8.12 -6.31 -11.98
N LEU A 146 7.67 -6.82 -10.84
CA LEU A 146 6.98 -6.00 -9.84
C LEU A 146 7.90 -4.93 -9.26
N ASP A 147 9.16 -5.25 -8.97
CA ASP A 147 10.15 -4.30 -8.47
C ASP A 147 10.51 -3.24 -9.53
N GLU A 148 10.64 -3.62 -10.81
CA GLU A 148 10.83 -2.70 -11.94
C GLU A 148 9.67 -1.70 -12.01
N LEU A 149 8.43 -2.18 -11.94
CA LEU A 149 7.24 -1.34 -12.04
C LEU A 149 7.09 -0.39 -10.84
N VAL A 150 7.31 -0.87 -9.60
CA VAL A 150 7.27 -0.03 -8.39
C VAL A 150 8.35 1.04 -8.45
N THR A 151 9.59 0.66 -8.78
CA THR A 151 10.72 1.58 -8.89
C THR A 151 10.46 2.67 -9.94
N PHE A 152 9.94 2.28 -11.10
CA PHE A 152 9.57 3.22 -12.14
C PHE A 152 8.43 4.15 -11.71
N ALA A 153 7.37 3.60 -11.11
CA ALA A 153 6.18 4.36 -10.76
C ALA A 153 6.43 5.38 -9.64
N CYS A 154 7.19 4.99 -8.62
CA CYS A 154 7.30 5.72 -7.36
C CYS A 154 8.50 6.70 -7.32
N GLN A 155 8.65 7.50 -8.37
CA GLN A 155 9.69 8.55 -8.47
C GLN A 155 9.13 9.83 -9.08
N ALA A 156 9.85 10.94 -8.86
CA ALA A 156 9.49 12.23 -9.46
C ALA A 156 9.36 12.10 -11.00
N PRO A 157 8.45 12.84 -11.63
CA PRO A 157 7.54 13.85 -11.05
C PRO A 157 6.19 13.24 -10.57
N ARG A 158 6.07 11.93 -10.44
CA ARG A 158 4.83 11.22 -10.14
C ARG A 158 4.53 11.08 -8.63
N THR A 159 5.45 11.55 -7.77
CA THR A 159 5.30 11.47 -6.33
C THR A 159 4.98 12.82 -5.71
N TYR A 160 4.22 12.79 -4.61
CA TYR A 160 3.92 13.95 -3.77
C TYR A 160 4.22 13.60 -2.31
N LEU A 161 5.06 14.39 -1.65
CA LEU A 161 5.38 14.28 -0.24
C LEU A 161 4.57 15.30 0.55
N HIS A 162 3.81 14.85 1.55
CA HIS A 162 3.02 15.70 2.43
C HIS A 162 3.71 15.88 3.79
N PRO A 163 4.22 17.08 4.09
CA PRO A 163 4.73 17.41 5.41
C PRO A 163 3.54 17.71 6.34
N TRP A 164 3.18 16.74 7.16
CA TRP A 164 2.03 16.84 8.05
C TRP A 164 2.12 18.03 9.01
N GLN A 165 0.97 18.67 9.24
CA GLN A 165 0.76 19.57 10.36
C GLN A 165 -0.35 19.01 11.27
N PRO A 166 -0.32 19.25 12.58
CA PRO A 166 -1.40 18.83 13.47
C PRO A 166 -2.75 19.40 13.00
N GLY A 167 -3.75 18.53 12.87
CA GLY A 167 -5.08 18.87 12.35
C GLY A 167 -5.25 18.65 10.85
N ASP A 168 -4.20 18.35 10.10
CA ASP A 168 -4.33 17.99 8.69
C ASP A 168 -5.17 16.74 8.50
N VAL A 169 -5.95 16.73 7.41
CA VAL A 169 -6.69 15.56 6.94
C VAL A 169 -6.37 15.33 5.48
N ALA A 170 -5.86 14.16 5.15
CA ALA A 170 -5.64 13.71 3.77
C ALA A 170 -6.60 12.58 3.40
N ILE A 171 -7.16 12.65 2.21
CA ILE A 171 -8.03 11.62 1.61
C ILE A 171 -7.42 11.23 0.27
N TRP A 172 -7.31 9.93 0.01
CA TRP A 172 -6.82 9.44 -1.29
C TRP A 172 -7.62 8.25 -1.81
N ASP A 173 -7.58 8.09 -3.11
CA ASP A 173 -8.23 6.99 -3.82
C ASP A 173 -7.26 5.82 -3.99
N ASN A 174 -7.50 4.72 -3.26
CA ASN A 174 -6.66 3.52 -3.29
C ASN A 174 -6.65 2.80 -4.66
N ARG A 175 -7.57 3.15 -5.55
CA ARG A 175 -7.68 2.53 -6.87
C ARG A 175 -6.65 3.04 -7.86
N CYS A 176 -5.99 4.15 -7.55
CA CYS A 176 -5.09 4.80 -8.49
C CYS A 176 -3.86 5.47 -7.86
N VAL A 177 -3.60 5.27 -6.56
CA VAL A 177 -2.37 5.73 -5.92
C VAL A 177 -1.72 4.64 -5.07
N LEU A 178 -0.40 4.64 -5.00
CA LEU A 178 0.36 4.02 -3.92
C LEU A 178 0.74 5.08 -2.90
N HIS A 179 0.96 4.66 -1.66
CA HIS A 179 1.46 5.53 -0.62
C HIS A 179 2.43 4.81 0.30
N ARG A 180 3.20 5.60 1.06
CA ARG A 180 4.08 5.08 2.11
C ARG A 180 4.27 6.11 3.21
N ALA A 181 4.60 5.66 4.42
CA ALA A 181 5.15 6.51 5.47
C ALA A 181 6.64 6.73 5.22
N ARG A 182 7.15 7.93 5.47
CA ARG A 182 8.59 8.16 5.53
C ARG A 182 9.08 7.78 6.93
N PRO A 183 10.31 7.27 7.05
CA PRO A 183 10.91 6.94 8.34
C PRO A 183 10.95 8.15 9.28
N TYR A 184 10.87 7.90 10.57
CA TYR A 184 11.01 8.88 11.64
C TYR A 184 11.64 8.22 12.88
N ASP A 185 12.07 9.02 13.86
CA ASP A 185 12.58 8.48 15.12
C ASP A 185 11.42 7.93 15.97
N HIS A 186 11.34 6.62 16.13
CA HIS A 186 10.26 5.96 16.88
C HIS A 186 10.27 6.30 18.40
N ARG A 187 11.31 6.98 18.90
CA ARG A 187 11.32 7.54 20.25
C ARG A 187 10.50 8.83 20.37
N GLU A 188 10.03 9.37 19.24
CA GLU A 188 9.08 10.47 19.21
C GLU A 188 7.66 9.95 18.96
N PRO A 189 6.63 10.52 19.66
CA PRO A 189 5.26 10.08 19.45
C PRO A 189 4.76 10.49 18.05
N ARG A 190 4.11 9.55 17.37
CA ARG A 190 3.40 9.79 16.12
C ARG A 190 2.02 9.15 16.18
N PHE A 191 0.98 9.99 16.07
CA PHE A 191 -0.41 9.53 16.09
C PHE A 191 -1.20 10.14 14.94
N LEU A 192 -1.64 9.28 14.01
CA LEU A 192 -2.61 9.62 12.97
C LEU A 192 -3.79 8.65 13.07
N LEU A 193 -5.01 9.18 13.04
CA LEU A 193 -6.20 8.35 12.87
C LEU A 193 -6.30 7.92 11.41
N HIS A 194 -6.57 6.64 11.21
CA HIS A 194 -6.71 6.05 9.88
C HIS A 194 -8.07 5.38 9.73
N THR A 195 -8.77 5.71 8.66
CA THR A 195 -10.03 5.06 8.27
C THR A 195 -9.98 4.67 6.81
N ARG A 196 -10.58 3.52 6.49
CA ARG A 196 -10.75 3.03 5.11
C ARG A 196 -12.22 3.10 4.71
N ILE A 197 -12.46 3.56 3.49
CA ILE A 197 -13.79 3.56 2.89
C ILE A 197 -13.92 2.27 2.09
N ALA A 198 -14.94 1.47 2.40
CA ALA A 198 -15.18 0.19 1.77
C ALA A 198 -15.29 0.31 0.24
N GLY A 199 -14.70 -0.64 -0.46
CA GLY A 199 -14.84 -0.78 -1.90
C GLY A 199 -16.22 -1.34 -2.29
N ASP A 200 -16.56 -1.17 -3.55
CA ASP A 200 -17.72 -1.83 -4.16
C ASP A 200 -17.30 -3.23 -4.62
N PRO A 201 -17.98 -4.30 -4.14
CA PRO A 201 -17.67 -5.65 -4.61
C PRO A 201 -17.71 -5.83 -6.12
N ALA A 202 -18.52 -5.05 -6.83
CA ALA A 202 -18.61 -5.12 -8.30
C ALA A 202 -17.34 -4.64 -9.02
N THR A 203 -16.52 -3.78 -8.38
CA THR A 203 -15.33 -3.18 -9.00
C THR A 203 -14.04 -3.43 -8.22
N GLU A 204 -14.14 -3.77 -6.93
CA GLU A 204 -12.99 -3.88 -6.04
C GLU A 204 -12.75 -5.31 -5.53
N SER A 205 -13.52 -6.30 -5.98
CA SER A 205 -13.20 -7.72 -5.75
C SER A 205 -11.95 -8.14 -6.51
N GLY A 206 -11.23 -9.14 -5.99
CA GLY A 206 -10.21 -9.85 -6.75
C GLY A 206 -10.86 -10.65 -7.90
N THR A 207 -10.10 -10.88 -8.97
CA THR A 207 -10.47 -11.89 -9.97
C THR A 207 -10.19 -13.27 -9.36
N GLY A 208 -11.21 -14.12 -9.32
CA GLY A 208 -11.11 -15.51 -8.90
C GLY A 208 -10.71 -16.40 -10.05
#